data_80f2d5bc887b6baa0986c4e3cb3e7ac2
#
_entry.id   80f2d5bc887b6baa0986c4e3cb3e7ac2
#
_cell.length_a   1.000
_cell.length_b   1.000
_cell.length_c   1.000
_cell.angle_alpha   90.00
_cell.angle_beta   90.00
_cell.angle_gamma   90.00
#
_symmetry.space_group_name_H-M   'P 1'
#
loop_
_entity.id
_entity.type
_entity.pdbx_description
1 polymer ?
#
loop_
_entity_poly.entity_id
_entity_poly.type
_entity_poly.pdbx_seq_one_letter_code
_entity_poly.pdbx_strand_id
1 'polypeptide(L)'
;MGVRRALSRARRVVVKVGSGLVTTPGEGPSSETIARLAGDLAALVQDRREVALVSSGAIATGVARLGLKGRPQSIPEKQAAAAVGQSALMWEYEQAFKKHGIPVGQVLLTSQDISDRSRYLNARNTLLALLDYGVLPVINENDTVAVDEIKVGDNDNLAALVAHLIDADLLVLLTDVDGLYTGDPRHDPGARRLETVEAVTDDIQKMVFDASATVSVGGMSTKLEAAQKAGASGIPMVIASGRAPGILQRLLKGEPVGTYFQPRDDRLAARKRWIAFAVPPLGRLTVDAGAKKALTERGTSLLPSGLVEVSGEFRAGEVVALAQLDGQEFARGLVNYDAGELRRIRGAKTKDIERALGYKGVDEVIHRDNLVIL
;
A
#
# COMPACT_ATOMS: atom_id res chain seq x y z
N MET A 1 -16.19 19.96 8.38
CA MET A 1 -15.94 20.20 6.91
C MET A 1 -14.45 20.21 6.51
N GLY A 2 -13.48 20.43 7.41
CA GLY A 2 -12.07 20.57 7.06
C GLY A 2 -11.35 19.27 6.66
N VAL A 3 -11.60 18.17 7.33
CA VAL A 3 -10.81 16.93 7.23
C VAL A 3 -11.01 16.21 5.88
N ARG A 4 -12.24 16.16 5.38
CA ARG A 4 -12.53 15.52 4.06
C ARG A 4 -12.05 16.33 2.86
N ARG A 5 -11.75 17.63 3.01
CA ARG A 5 -11.11 18.43 1.94
C ARG A 5 -9.69 17.93 1.60
N ALA A 6 -9.02 17.23 2.52
CA ALA A 6 -7.74 16.62 2.25
C ALA A 6 -7.84 15.50 1.19
N LEU A 7 -8.99 14.81 1.09
CA LEU A 7 -9.21 13.73 0.12
C LEU A 7 -9.12 14.22 -1.34
N SER A 8 -9.53 15.46 -1.61
CA SER A 8 -9.45 16.04 -2.97
C SER A 8 -8.01 16.23 -3.45
N ARG A 9 -7.05 16.31 -2.53
CA ARG A 9 -5.62 16.47 -2.82
C ARG A 9 -4.87 15.15 -2.98
N ALA A 10 -5.51 14.02 -2.68
CA ALA A 10 -4.88 12.71 -2.80
C ALA A 10 -4.47 12.46 -4.26
N ARG A 11 -3.19 12.27 -4.50
CA ARG A 11 -2.62 11.99 -5.82
C ARG A 11 -2.45 10.50 -6.05
N ARG A 12 -1.97 9.78 -5.05
CA ARG A 12 -1.78 8.32 -5.10
C ARG A 12 -2.83 7.63 -4.24
N VAL A 13 -3.67 6.82 -4.87
CA VAL A 13 -4.83 6.20 -4.24
C VAL A 13 -4.74 4.69 -4.38
N VAL A 14 -4.84 3.97 -3.27
CA VAL A 14 -5.04 2.52 -3.27
C VAL A 14 -6.53 2.24 -3.08
N VAL A 15 -7.09 1.46 -3.99
CA VAL A 15 -8.48 1.01 -3.91
C VAL A 15 -8.50 -0.49 -3.73
N LYS A 16 -9.19 -0.98 -2.71
CA LYS A 16 -9.40 -2.42 -2.49
C LYS A 16 -10.85 -2.80 -2.77
N VAL A 17 -11.03 -3.91 -3.45
CA VAL A 17 -12.36 -4.49 -3.71
C VAL A 17 -12.46 -5.91 -3.16
N GLY A 18 -13.58 -6.19 -2.47
CA GLY A 18 -13.88 -7.51 -1.93
C GLY A 18 -14.41 -8.48 -3.01
N SER A 19 -14.24 -9.79 -2.78
CA SER A 19 -14.75 -10.83 -3.69
C SER A 19 -16.25 -10.71 -3.93
N GLY A 20 -17.05 -10.42 -2.90
CA GLY A 20 -18.53 -10.27 -3.03
C GLY A 20 -18.99 -9.11 -3.92
N LEU A 21 -18.08 -8.21 -4.34
CA LEU A 21 -18.36 -7.19 -5.35
C LEU A 21 -18.00 -7.65 -6.76
N VAL A 22 -16.86 -8.31 -6.93
CA VAL A 22 -16.29 -8.62 -8.25
C VAL A 22 -16.63 -10.03 -8.75
N THR A 23 -17.25 -10.87 -7.91
CA THR A 23 -17.68 -12.22 -8.31
C THR A 23 -19.14 -12.46 -7.98
N THR A 24 -19.81 -13.22 -8.85
CA THR A 24 -21.15 -13.80 -8.61
C THR A 24 -20.98 -15.25 -8.16
N PRO A 25 -21.61 -15.65 -7.03
CA PRO A 25 -21.53 -17.03 -6.57
C PRO A 25 -21.92 -18.04 -7.66
N GLY A 26 -21.05 -19.01 -7.95
CA GLY A 26 -21.27 -20.04 -8.97
C GLY A 26 -21.02 -19.62 -10.42
N GLU A 27 -20.94 -18.32 -10.72
CA GLU A 27 -20.76 -17.81 -12.10
C GLU A 27 -19.33 -17.29 -12.35
N GLY A 28 -18.61 -16.89 -11.28
CA GLY A 28 -17.26 -16.33 -11.38
C GLY A 28 -17.22 -14.81 -11.44
N PRO A 29 -16.31 -14.18 -12.20
CA PRO A 29 -16.17 -12.72 -12.24
C PRO A 29 -17.42 -12.05 -12.82
N SER A 30 -17.87 -10.98 -12.18
CA SER A 30 -18.94 -10.13 -12.69
C SER A 30 -18.38 -9.08 -13.65
N SER A 31 -18.44 -9.36 -14.96
CA SER A 31 -17.94 -8.45 -16.00
C SER A 31 -18.60 -7.06 -15.93
N GLU A 32 -19.90 -6.99 -15.55
CA GLU A 32 -20.61 -5.71 -15.36
C GLU A 32 -20.01 -4.89 -14.23
N THR A 33 -19.83 -5.51 -13.05
CA THR A 33 -19.27 -4.83 -11.88
C THR A 33 -17.81 -4.42 -12.12
N ILE A 34 -17.02 -5.30 -12.76
CA ILE A 34 -15.63 -5.01 -13.11
C ILE A 34 -15.56 -3.87 -14.12
N ALA A 35 -16.44 -3.82 -15.13
CA ALA A 35 -16.48 -2.75 -16.11
C ALA A 35 -16.85 -1.40 -15.46
N ARG A 36 -17.83 -1.37 -14.55
CA ARG A 36 -18.20 -0.18 -13.81
C ARG A 36 -17.05 0.32 -12.92
N LEU A 37 -16.42 -0.60 -12.19
CA LEU A 37 -15.25 -0.29 -11.36
C LEU A 37 -14.08 0.27 -12.20
N ALA A 38 -13.81 -0.35 -13.35
CA ALA A 38 -12.79 0.12 -14.29
C ALA A 38 -13.09 1.53 -14.78
N GLY A 39 -14.35 1.87 -15.06
CA GLY A 39 -14.77 3.23 -15.41
C GLY A 39 -14.52 4.23 -14.27
N ASP A 40 -14.87 3.87 -13.03
CA ASP A 40 -14.63 4.71 -11.85
C ASP A 40 -13.12 4.95 -11.62
N LEU A 41 -12.29 3.90 -11.74
CA LEU A 41 -10.83 4.00 -11.59
C LEU A 41 -10.18 4.74 -12.76
N ALA A 42 -10.66 4.52 -13.99
CA ALA A 42 -10.17 5.21 -15.18
C ALA A 42 -10.38 6.73 -15.06
N ALA A 43 -11.50 7.17 -14.52
CA ALA A 43 -11.74 8.60 -14.28
C ALA A 43 -10.71 9.21 -13.31
N LEU A 44 -10.23 8.45 -12.30
CA LEU A 44 -9.16 8.90 -11.41
C LEU A 44 -7.82 9.03 -12.14
N VAL A 45 -7.50 8.06 -13.00
CA VAL A 45 -6.27 8.08 -13.82
C VAL A 45 -6.30 9.27 -14.81
N GLN A 46 -7.45 9.54 -15.43
CA GLN A 46 -7.65 10.70 -16.32
C GLN A 46 -7.48 12.02 -15.57
N ASP A 47 -7.85 12.08 -14.28
CA ASP A 47 -7.58 13.20 -13.37
C ASP A 47 -6.11 13.28 -12.92
N ARG A 48 -5.19 12.55 -13.59
CA ARG A 48 -3.75 12.48 -13.29
C ARG A 48 -3.43 11.96 -11.89
N ARG A 49 -4.25 11.07 -11.37
CA ARG A 49 -3.98 10.35 -10.12
C ARG A 49 -3.30 9.03 -10.42
N GLU A 50 -2.41 8.63 -9.57
CA GLU A 50 -1.81 7.31 -9.57
C GLU A 50 -2.72 6.36 -8.79
N VAL A 51 -3.14 5.28 -9.42
CA VAL A 51 -4.14 4.35 -8.85
C VAL A 51 -3.58 2.94 -8.83
N ALA A 52 -3.65 2.28 -7.67
CA ALA A 52 -3.38 0.85 -7.52
C ALA A 52 -4.64 0.14 -7.02
N LEU A 53 -4.97 -1.00 -7.61
CA LEU A 53 -6.12 -1.81 -7.27
C LEU A 53 -5.68 -3.07 -6.51
N VAL A 54 -6.20 -3.29 -5.32
CA VAL A 54 -6.07 -4.56 -4.60
C VAL A 54 -7.38 -5.33 -4.74
N SER A 55 -7.34 -6.47 -5.43
CA SER A 55 -8.53 -7.24 -5.78
C SER A 55 -8.54 -8.60 -5.12
N SER A 56 -9.69 -8.98 -4.58
CA SER A 56 -10.01 -10.35 -4.17
C SER A 56 -10.78 -11.08 -5.28
N GLY A 57 -11.06 -12.37 -5.06
CA GLY A 57 -11.98 -13.12 -5.91
C GLY A 57 -11.35 -14.24 -6.72
N ALA A 58 -10.02 -14.42 -6.67
CA ALA A 58 -9.35 -15.50 -7.42
C ALA A 58 -9.89 -16.88 -7.07
N ILE A 59 -9.98 -17.25 -5.78
CA ILE A 59 -10.51 -18.54 -5.36
C ILE A 59 -11.95 -18.72 -5.81
N ALA A 60 -12.82 -17.72 -5.62
CA ALA A 60 -14.23 -17.81 -6.03
C ALA A 60 -14.38 -17.97 -7.55
N THR A 61 -13.57 -17.28 -8.33
CA THR A 61 -13.49 -17.41 -9.77
C THR A 61 -13.03 -18.81 -10.19
N GLY A 62 -12.02 -19.35 -9.51
CA GLY A 62 -11.50 -20.69 -9.79
C GLY A 62 -12.51 -21.79 -9.44
N VAL A 63 -13.23 -21.65 -8.33
CA VAL A 63 -14.34 -22.56 -7.96
C VAL A 63 -15.38 -22.64 -9.06
N ALA A 64 -15.82 -21.50 -9.59
CA ALA A 64 -16.76 -21.43 -10.70
C ALA A 64 -16.20 -22.07 -11.98
N ARG A 65 -14.96 -21.72 -12.35
CA ARG A 65 -14.28 -22.23 -13.55
C ARG A 65 -14.05 -23.75 -13.52
N LEU A 66 -13.74 -24.30 -12.34
CA LEU A 66 -13.53 -25.74 -12.14
C LEU A 66 -14.83 -26.51 -11.93
N GLY A 67 -15.99 -25.84 -11.86
CA GLY A 67 -17.29 -26.47 -11.60
C GLY A 67 -17.38 -27.16 -10.23
N LEU A 68 -16.65 -26.66 -9.22
CA LEU A 68 -16.62 -27.27 -7.88
C LEU A 68 -17.94 -27.03 -7.15
N LYS A 69 -18.49 -28.11 -6.52
CA LYS A 69 -19.76 -28.06 -5.78
C LYS A 69 -19.64 -27.45 -4.36
N GLY A 70 -18.78 -26.49 -4.19
CA GLY A 70 -18.61 -25.82 -2.90
C GLY A 70 -17.25 -25.19 -2.73
N ARG A 71 -17.03 -24.58 -1.57
CA ARG A 71 -15.76 -23.92 -1.27
C ARG A 71 -14.69 -24.98 -0.94
N PRO A 72 -13.51 -24.94 -1.56
CA PRO A 72 -12.40 -25.84 -1.24
C PRO A 72 -12.06 -25.81 0.25
N GLN A 73 -11.83 -26.97 0.84
CA GLN A 73 -11.54 -27.11 2.27
C GLN A 73 -10.05 -27.20 2.54
N SER A 74 -9.31 -27.94 1.71
CA SER A 74 -7.87 -28.11 1.88
C SER A 74 -7.07 -26.94 1.27
N ILE A 75 -5.87 -26.71 1.79
CA ILE A 75 -4.96 -25.69 1.26
C ILE A 75 -4.64 -25.94 -0.21
N PRO A 76 -4.23 -27.16 -0.64
CA PRO A 76 -3.94 -27.40 -2.06
C PRO A 76 -5.12 -27.14 -2.99
N GLU A 77 -6.35 -27.48 -2.56
CA GLU A 77 -7.55 -27.18 -3.36
C GLU A 77 -7.80 -25.68 -3.49
N LYS A 78 -7.61 -24.90 -2.40
CA LYS A 78 -7.72 -23.43 -2.43
C LYS A 78 -6.66 -22.84 -3.35
N GLN A 79 -5.41 -23.30 -3.26
CA GLN A 79 -4.30 -22.86 -4.10
C GLN A 79 -4.55 -23.17 -5.58
N ALA A 80 -5.02 -24.38 -5.89
CA ALA A 80 -5.38 -24.77 -7.27
C ALA A 80 -6.52 -23.92 -7.83
N ALA A 81 -7.58 -23.68 -7.03
CA ALA A 81 -8.67 -22.80 -7.43
C ALA A 81 -8.18 -21.37 -7.64
N ALA A 82 -7.32 -20.83 -6.75
CA ALA A 82 -6.74 -19.50 -6.89
C ALA A 82 -5.92 -19.39 -8.19
N ALA A 83 -5.09 -20.39 -8.52
CA ALA A 83 -4.27 -20.41 -9.73
C ALA A 83 -5.12 -20.30 -11.01
N VAL A 84 -6.20 -21.10 -11.09
CA VAL A 84 -7.14 -21.06 -12.23
C VAL A 84 -7.93 -19.76 -12.26
N GLY A 85 -8.39 -19.31 -11.11
CA GLY A 85 -9.24 -18.12 -11.02
C GLY A 85 -8.50 -16.81 -11.21
N GLN A 86 -7.24 -16.72 -10.78
CA GLN A 86 -6.44 -15.49 -10.89
C GLN A 86 -6.24 -15.07 -12.36
N SER A 87 -5.92 -16.02 -13.25
CA SER A 87 -5.74 -15.70 -14.68
C SER A 87 -7.05 -15.23 -15.32
N ALA A 88 -8.18 -15.83 -14.96
CA ALA A 88 -9.50 -15.43 -15.45
C ALA A 88 -9.90 -14.03 -14.93
N LEU A 89 -9.66 -13.76 -13.67
CA LEU A 89 -9.94 -12.45 -13.06
C LEU A 89 -9.09 -11.34 -13.72
N MET A 90 -7.82 -11.61 -13.96
CA MET A 90 -6.93 -10.65 -14.66
C MET A 90 -7.39 -10.38 -16.08
N TRP A 91 -7.83 -11.41 -16.81
CA TRP A 91 -8.37 -11.23 -18.15
C TRP A 91 -9.58 -10.28 -18.17
N GLU A 92 -10.51 -10.42 -17.21
CA GLU A 92 -11.65 -9.51 -17.08
C GLU A 92 -11.21 -8.06 -16.80
N TYR A 93 -10.25 -7.84 -15.91
CA TYR A 93 -9.68 -6.51 -15.68
C TYR A 93 -9.03 -5.95 -16.94
N GLU A 94 -8.22 -6.74 -17.64
CA GLU A 94 -7.57 -6.32 -18.87
C GLU A 94 -8.59 -5.87 -19.92
N GLN A 95 -9.65 -6.67 -20.15
CA GLN A 95 -10.73 -6.31 -21.09
C GLN A 95 -11.48 -5.04 -20.67
N ALA A 96 -11.72 -4.87 -19.37
CA ALA A 96 -12.41 -3.69 -18.86
C ALA A 96 -11.59 -2.41 -19.03
N PHE A 97 -10.31 -2.43 -18.60
CA PHE A 97 -9.43 -1.25 -18.68
C PHE A 97 -8.96 -0.93 -20.09
N LYS A 98 -8.89 -1.92 -21.00
CA LYS A 98 -8.59 -1.71 -22.42
C LYS A 98 -9.56 -0.73 -23.08
N LYS A 99 -10.84 -0.71 -22.67
CA LYS A 99 -11.85 0.23 -23.17
C LYS A 99 -11.52 1.69 -22.80
N HIS A 100 -10.69 1.89 -21.79
CA HIS A 100 -10.24 3.22 -21.33
C HIS A 100 -8.80 3.55 -21.75
N GLY A 101 -8.14 2.66 -22.51
CA GLY A 101 -6.75 2.84 -22.94
C GLY A 101 -5.72 2.72 -21.81
N ILE A 102 -6.08 2.08 -20.69
CA ILE A 102 -5.22 1.93 -19.51
C ILE A 102 -4.66 0.51 -19.47
N PRO A 103 -3.34 0.32 -19.61
CA PRO A 103 -2.72 -0.98 -19.41
C PRO A 103 -2.79 -1.40 -17.94
N VAL A 104 -2.95 -2.69 -17.68
CA VAL A 104 -2.93 -3.26 -16.33
C VAL A 104 -1.72 -4.16 -16.13
N GLY A 105 -1.17 -4.18 -14.90
CA GLY A 105 -0.05 -5.04 -14.52
C GLY A 105 -0.43 -5.90 -13.32
N GLN A 106 -0.28 -7.23 -13.41
CA GLN A 106 -0.51 -8.12 -12.28
C GLN A 106 0.68 -8.11 -11.33
N VAL A 107 0.41 -7.97 -10.03
CA VAL A 107 1.41 -8.11 -8.97
C VAL A 107 0.85 -9.02 -7.88
N LEU A 108 1.53 -10.13 -7.61
CA LEU A 108 1.14 -11.07 -6.55
C LEU A 108 2.14 -10.98 -5.40
N LEU A 109 1.64 -10.73 -4.20
CA LEU A 109 2.45 -10.54 -2.99
C LEU A 109 2.02 -11.52 -1.89
N THR A 110 2.99 -11.88 -1.05
CA THR A 110 2.74 -12.61 0.20
C THR A 110 3.10 -11.73 1.40
N SER A 111 2.71 -12.15 2.60
CA SER A 111 3.16 -11.52 3.85
C SER A 111 4.70 -11.54 3.97
N GLN A 112 5.33 -12.59 3.47
CA GLN A 112 6.78 -12.73 3.47
C GLN A 112 7.45 -11.68 2.56
N ASP A 113 6.85 -11.34 1.42
CA ASP A 113 7.37 -10.30 0.51
C ASP A 113 7.33 -8.90 1.13
N ILE A 114 6.46 -8.71 2.11
CA ILE A 114 6.35 -7.44 2.86
C ILE A 114 7.28 -7.43 4.08
N SER A 115 7.48 -8.57 4.74
CA SER A 115 8.33 -8.67 5.95
C SER A 115 9.82 -8.76 5.64
N ASP A 116 10.19 -9.38 4.52
CA ASP A 116 11.57 -9.41 4.04
C ASP A 116 11.95 -8.07 3.38
N ARG A 117 13.01 -7.46 3.87
CA ARG A 117 13.42 -6.13 3.44
C ARG A 117 13.77 -6.04 1.95
N SER A 118 14.48 -7.02 1.42
CA SER A 118 14.88 -7.04 0.01
C SER A 118 13.66 -7.18 -0.91
N ARG A 119 12.75 -8.11 -0.57
CA ARG A 119 11.51 -8.34 -1.31
C ARG A 119 10.58 -7.12 -1.23
N TYR A 120 10.47 -6.50 -0.06
CA TYR A 120 9.75 -5.24 0.15
C TYR A 120 10.20 -4.16 -0.82
N LEU A 121 11.51 -3.92 -0.93
CA LEU A 121 12.05 -2.90 -1.83
C LEU A 121 11.82 -3.24 -3.30
N ASN A 122 12.00 -4.51 -3.68
CA ASN A 122 11.73 -4.95 -5.05
C ASN A 122 10.25 -4.75 -5.42
N ALA A 123 9.32 -5.15 -4.54
CA ALA A 123 7.90 -4.92 -4.74
C ALA A 123 7.56 -3.42 -4.84
N ARG A 124 8.12 -2.60 -3.93
CA ARG A 124 7.98 -1.14 -3.98
C ARG A 124 8.45 -0.55 -5.31
N ASN A 125 9.66 -0.86 -5.71
CA ASN A 125 10.26 -0.32 -6.94
C ASN A 125 9.46 -0.75 -8.18
N THR A 126 9.01 -2.00 -8.22
CA THR A 126 8.16 -2.51 -9.29
C THR A 126 6.82 -1.77 -9.37
N LEU A 127 6.15 -1.59 -8.23
CA LEU A 127 4.87 -0.88 -8.20
C LEU A 127 5.01 0.59 -8.60
N LEU A 128 6.05 1.27 -8.13
CA LEU A 128 6.32 2.66 -8.50
C LEU A 128 6.64 2.78 -10.00
N ALA A 129 7.45 1.87 -10.55
CA ALA A 129 7.76 1.86 -11.98
C ALA A 129 6.50 1.62 -12.85
N LEU A 130 5.59 0.74 -12.43
CA LEU A 130 4.31 0.54 -13.12
C LEU A 130 3.48 1.83 -13.12
N LEU A 131 3.38 2.51 -11.98
CA LEU A 131 2.66 3.78 -11.87
C LEU A 131 3.30 4.87 -12.76
N ASP A 132 4.63 4.96 -12.78
CA ASP A 132 5.37 5.90 -13.63
C ASP A 132 5.16 5.65 -15.13
N TYR A 133 4.98 4.37 -15.52
CA TYR A 133 4.63 4.00 -16.91
C TYR A 133 3.14 4.21 -17.24
N GLY A 134 2.33 4.69 -16.29
CA GLY A 134 0.88 4.83 -16.48
C GLY A 134 0.13 3.49 -16.53
N VAL A 135 0.75 2.42 -16.02
CA VAL A 135 0.14 1.10 -15.85
C VAL A 135 -0.60 1.07 -14.52
N LEU A 136 -1.83 0.56 -14.50
CA LEU A 136 -2.59 0.34 -13.28
C LEU A 136 -2.22 -1.03 -12.68
N PRO A 137 -1.53 -1.08 -11.50
CA PRO A 137 -1.24 -2.34 -10.86
C PRO A 137 -2.51 -2.96 -10.29
N VAL A 138 -2.76 -4.23 -10.62
CA VAL A 138 -3.78 -5.07 -9.99
C VAL A 138 -3.08 -6.06 -9.08
N ILE A 139 -3.23 -5.83 -7.77
CA ILE A 139 -2.50 -6.56 -6.74
C ILE A 139 -3.44 -7.58 -6.08
N ASN A 140 -2.95 -8.77 -5.81
CA ASN A 140 -3.63 -9.79 -4.99
C ASN A 140 -2.62 -10.55 -4.13
N GLU A 141 -3.11 -11.31 -3.15
CA GLU A 141 -2.28 -12.27 -2.46
C GLU A 141 -1.85 -13.38 -3.43
N ASN A 142 -0.59 -13.85 -3.30
CA ASN A 142 -0.11 -15.01 -4.02
C ASN A 142 -0.59 -16.30 -3.31
N ASP A 143 -1.88 -16.57 -3.46
CA ASP A 143 -2.54 -17.72 -2.84
C ASP A 143 -1.86 -19.06 -3.21
N THR A 144 -1.12 -19.14 -4.32
CA THR A 144 -0.50 -20.39 -4.78
C THR A 144 0.67 -20.85 -3.91
N VAL A 145 1.30 -19.94 -3.19
CA VAL A 145 2.44 -20.21 -2.29
C VAL A 145 2.18 -19.76 -0.85
N ALA A 146 1.06 -19.09 -0.59
CA ALA A 146 0.67 -18.68 0.75
C ALA A 146 0.22 -19.88 1.58
N VAL A 147 0.72 -20.01 2.82
CA VAL A 147 0.29 -21.01 3.80
C VAL A 147 -0.61 -20.35 4.85
N ASP A 148 -1.61 -21.12 5.37
CA ASP A 148 -2.62 -20.58 6.29
C ASP A 148 -2.04 -19.94 7.56
N GLU A 149 -0.85 -20.38 8.00
CA GLU A 149 -0.16 -19.88 9.20
C GLU A 149 0.46 -18.48 9.02
N ILE A 150 0.65 -18.03 7.76
CA ILE A 150 1.34 -16.78 7.41
C ILE A 150 0.45 -15.88 6.53
N LYS A 151 -0.86 -16.13 6.48
CA LYS A 151 -1.77 -15.29 5.71
C LYS A 151 -1.74 -13.85 6.22
N VAL A 152 -1.69 -12.90 5.29
CA VAL A 152 -1.91 -11.46 5.57
C VAL A 152 -3.31 -11.23 6.17
N GLY A 153 -4.09 -12.29 6.33
CA GLY A 153 -5.42 -12.31 6.94
C GLY A 153 -6.52 -12.07 5.92
N ASP A 154 -6.39 -11.07 5.10
CA ASP A 154 -7.23 -10.79 3.93
C ASP A 154 -6.65 -9.64 3.12
N ASN A 155 -7.28 -9.36 1.98
CA ASN A 155 -6.85 -8.27 1.11
C ASN A 155 -7.09 -6.86 1.71
N ASP A 156 -7.81 -6.70 2.83
CA ASP A 156 -7.92 -5.40 3.52
C ASP A 156 -6.56 -5.05 4.14
N ASN A 157 -5.94 -6.02 4.84
CA ASN A 157 -4.60 -5.87 5.39
C ASN A 157 -3.53 -5.72 4.30
N LEU A 158 -3.61 -6.52 3.22
CA LEU A 158 -2.72 -6.37 2.07
C LEU A 158 -2.82 -4.96 1.47
N ALA A 159 -4.04 -4.41 1.35
CA ALA A 159 -4.24 -3.06 0.82
C ALA A 159 -3.61 -1.97 1.70
N ALA A 160 -3.69 -2.10 3.03
CA ALA A 160 -3.02 -1.19 3.95
C ALA A 160 -1.49 -1.27 3.81
N LEU A 161 -0.95 -2.48 3.64
CA LEU A 161 0.49 -2.70 3.40
C LEU A 161 0.93 -2.14 2.04
N VAL A 162 0.14 -2.36 0.97
CA VAL A 162 0.41 -1.76 -0.35
C VAL A 162 0.35 -0.24 -0.28
N ALA A 163 -0.63 0.34 0.42
CA ALA A 163 -0.73 1.78 0.62
C ALA A 163 0.52 2.34 1.29
N HIS A 164 1.04 1.66 2.32
CA HIS A 164 2.30 2.00 2.95
C HIS A 164 3.49 1.83 1.98
N LEU A 165 3.53 0.72 1.23
CA LEU A 165 4.61 0.35 0.32
C LEU A 165 4.85 1.41 -0.77
N ILE A 166 3.77 1.93 -1.35
CA ILE A 166 3.85 2.93 -2.43
C ILE A 166 3.65 4.37 -1.93
N ASP A 167 3.64 4.60 -0.63
CA ASP A 167 3.40 5.92 -0.06
C ASP A 167 2.08 6.56 -0.55
N ALA A 168 0.96 5.83 -0.47
CA ALA A 168 -0.34 6.33 -0.90
C ALA A 168 -0.85 7.50 -0.04
N ASP A 169 -1.61 8.39 -0.64
CA ASP A 169 -2.25 9.52 0.05
C ASP A 169 -3.63 9.15 0.61
N LEU A 170 -4.21 8.04 0.09
CA LEU A 170 -5.53 7.55 0.49
C LEU A 170 -5.65 6.05 0.23
N LEU A 171 -6.23 5.34 1.20
CA LEU A 171 -6.72 3.97 1.04
C LEU A 171 -8.25 3.97 1.02
N VAL A 172 -8.86 3.35 0.01
CA VAL A 172 -10.30 3.16 -0.08
C VAL A 172 -10.63 1.68 -0.08
N LEU A 173 -11.42 1.23 0.91
CA LEU A 173 -11.96 -0.13 0.94
C LEU A 173 -13.39 -0.10 0.41
N LEU A 174 -13.60 -0.63 -0.79
CA LEU A 174 -14.91 -0.83 -1.38
C LEU A 174 -15.48 -2.18 -0.94
N THR A 175 -16.66 -2.13 -0.35
CA THR A 175 -17.35 -3.28 0.23
C THR A 175 -18.84 -3.23 -0.10
N ASP A 176 -19.60 -4.24 0.31
CA ASP A 176 -21.06 -4.34 0.17
C ASP A 176 -21.82 -3.46 1.16
N VAL A 177 -21.16 -2.99 2.24
CA VAL A 177 -21.70 -2.01 3.19
C VAL A 177 -21.20 -0.61 2.89
N ASP A 178 -21.96 0.41 3.27
CA ASP A 178 -21.64 1.81 2.97
C ASP A 178 -20.80 2.52 4.05
N GLY A 179 -20.32 1.78 5.06
CA GLY A 179 -19.47 2.31 6.11
C GLY A 179 -19.47 1.48 7.39
N LEU A 180 -18.89 2.03 8.46
CA LEU A 180 -18.93 1.48 9.81
C LEU A 180 -20.15 2.03 10.54
N TYR A 181 -20.89 1.15 11.22
CA TYR A 181 -22.06 1.47 12.00
C TYR A 181 -21.84 1.27 13.49
N THR A 182 -22.64 1.94 14.31
CA THR A 182 -22.66 1.79 15.79
C THR A 182 -23.18 0.43 16.25
N GLY A 183 -23.76 -0.37 15.35
CA GLY A 183 -24.26 -1.74 15.55
C GLY A 183 -24.56 -2.35 14.18
N ASP A 184 -25.02 -3.59 14.13
CA ASP A 184 -25.38 -4.22 12.85
C ASP A 184 -26.73 -3.67 12.35
N PRO A 185 -26.77 -2.90 11.25
CA PRO A 185 -28.00 -2.29 10.75
C PRO A 185 -29.04 -3.32 10.27
N ARG A 186 -28.66 -4.58 10.12
CA ARG A 186 -29.60 -5.68 9.78
C ARG A 186 -30.40 -6.15 10.99
N HIS A 187 -29.86 -5.95 12.20
CA HIS A 187 -30.44 -6.43 13.46
C HIS A 187 -30.79 -5.30 14.43
N ASP A 188 -30.17 -4.12 14.28
CA ASP A 188 -30.41 -2.92 15.11
C ASP A 188 -30.92 -1.76 14.23
N PRO A 189 -32.24 -1.47 14.25
CA PRO A 189 -32.80 -0.31 13.55
C PRO A 189 -32.28 1.05 14.04
N GLY A 190 -31.67 1.10 15.23
CA GLY A 190 -31.05 2.31 15.80
C GLY A 190 -29.60 2.50 15.36
N ALA A 191 -29.01 1.53 14.65
CA ALA A 191 -27.64 1.61 14.18
C ALA A 191 -27.45 2.81 13.23
N ARG A 192 -26.44 3.63 13.52
CA ARG A 192 -26.11 4.83 12.73
C ARG A 192 -24.73 4.67 12.13
N ARG A 193 -24.57 5.07 10.87
CA ARG A 193 -23.27 5.10 10.22
C ARG A 193 -22.39 6.18 10.87
N LEU A 194 -21.16 5.79 11.23
CA LEU A 194 -20.13 6.71 11.68
C LEU A 194 -19.54 7.43 10.45
N GLU A 195 -19.64 8.75 10.41
CA GLU A 195 -19.06 9.52 9.31
C GLU A 195 -17.54 9.61 9.41
N THR A 196 -17.01 9.73 10.62
CA THR A 196 -15.58 9.88 10.90
C THR A 196 -15.21 9.08 12.14
N VAL A 197 -14.09 8.38 12.07
CA VAL A 197 -13.45 7.68 13.18
C VAL A 197 -12.07 8.31 13.36
N GLU A 198 -11.89 9.02 14.47
CA GLU A 198 -10.61 9.69 14.80
C GLU A 198 -9.54 8.69 15.21
N ALA A 199 -9.92 7.64 15.94
CA ALA A 199 -9.05 6.54 16.33
C ALA A 199 -9.87 5.26 16.46
N VAL A 200 -9.29 4.14 16.07
CA VAL A 200 -9.86 2.80 16.31
C VAL A 200 -9.53 2.41 17.75
N THR A 201 -10.48 2.70 18.65
CA THR A 201 -10.39 2.38 20.09
C THR A 201 -10.91 0.97 20.37
N ASP A 202 -10.63 0.46 21.57
CA ASP A 202 -11.18 -0.83 22.05
C ASP A 202 -12.70 -0.86 22.01
N ASP A 203 -13.37 0.26 22.27
CA ASP A 203 -14.82 0.35 22.21
C ASP A 203 -15.35 0.19 20.78
N ILE A 204 -14.69 0.78 19.79
CA ILE A 204 -15.03 0.57 18.37
C ILE A 204 -14.79 -0.88 17.97
N GLN A 205 -13.71 -1.51 18.45
CA GLN A 205 -13.46 -2.92 18.18
C GLN A 205 -14.55 -3.80 18.79
N LYS A 206 -14.94 -3.58 20.05
CA LYS A 206 -16.01 -4.33 20.74
C LYS A 206 -17.34 -4.21 19.99
N MET A 207 -17.74 -3.01 19.54
CA MET A 207 -18.97 -2.82 18.75
C MET A 207 -19.03 -3.75 17.52
N VAL A 208 -17.88 -4.04 16.92
CA VAL A 208 -17.78 -4.91 15.74
C VAL A 208 -17.77 -6.38 16.13
N PHE A 209 -17.13 -6.76 17.23
CA PHE A 209 -17.08 -8.14 17.70
C PHE A 209 -18.47 -8.61 18.21
N ASP A 210 -19.20 -7.76 18.92
CA ASP A 210 -20.55 -8.08 19.42
C ASP A 210 -21.57 -8.21 18.27
N ALA A 211 -21.37 -7.49 17.15
CA ALA A 211 -22.22 -7.58 15.97
C ALA A 211 -21.89 -8.78 15.05
N SER A 212 -20.75 -9.45 15.23
CA SER A 212 -20.23 -10.46 14.28
C SER A 212 -20.49 -11.92 14.70
N ALA A 213 -21.67 -12.25 15.24
CA ALA A 213 -22.03 -13.64 15.55
C ALA A 213 -22.11 -14.58 14.31
N THR A 214 -21.96 -14.06 13.08
CA THR A 214 -21.90 -14.82 11.84
C THR A 214 -20.66 -14.46 11.03
N VAL A 215 -19.66 -15.31 11.12
CA VAL A 215 -18.33 -15.16 10.56
C VAL A 215 -18.34 -15.25 9.03
N SER A 216 -18.05 -14.14 8.33
CA SER A 216 -17.45 -14.19 6.99
C SER A 216 -15.97 -13.82 7.09
N VAL A 217 -15.10 -14.61 6.44
CA VAL A 217 -13.66 -14.25 6.27
C VAL A 217 -13.61 -12.91 5.52
N GLY A 218 -13.02 -11.87 6.13
CA GLY A 218 -13.03 -10.50 5.58
C GLY A 218 -14.09 -9.58 6.19
N GLY A 219 -14.47 -9.79 7.46
CA GLY A 219 -15.44 -9.01 8.19
C GLY A 219 -14.99 -7.58 8.52
N MET A 220 -15.81 -6.86 9.31
CA MET A 220 -15.49 -5.48 9.72
C MET A 220 -14.22 -5.42 10.59
N SER A 221 -13.88 -6.50 11.32
CA SER A 221 -12.64 -6.59 12.11
C SER A 221 -11.38 -6.40 11.27
N THR A 222 -11.28 -7.06 10.11
CA THR A 222 -10.12 -6.92 9.22
C THR A 222 -10.01 -5.52 8.64
N LYS A 223 -11.15 -4.85 8.40
CA LYS A 223 -11.19 -3.45 7.95
C LYS A 223 -10.71 -2.49 9.03
N LEU A 224 -11.04 -2.76 10.30
CA LEU A 224 -10.52 -1.98 11.43
C LEU A 224 -9.01 -2.19 11.62
N GLU A 225 -8.50 -3.43 11.46
CA GLU A 225 -7.07 -3.70 11.45
C GLU A 225 -6.36 -2.95 10.32
N ALA A 226 -6.92 -2.96 9.11
CA ALA A 226 -6.39 -2.20 7.98
C ALA A 226 -6.39 -0.70 8.26
N ALA A 227 -7.45 -0.16 8.92
CA ALA A 227 -7.51 1.24 9.33
C ALA A 227 -6.43 1.59 10.36
N GLN A 228 -6.15 0.71 11.32
CA GLN A 228 -5.06 0.90 12.29
C GLN A 228 -3.69 0.92 11.60
N LYS A 229 -3.44 -0.03 10.68
CA LYS A 229 -2.17 -0.11 9.93
C LYS A 229 -1.96 1.11 9.02
N ALA A 230 -2.98 1.49 8.26
CA ALA A 230 -2.94 2.68 7.41
C ALA A 230 -2.74 3.94 8.26
N GLY A 231 -3.52 4.09 9.36
CA GLY A 231 -3.44 5.20 10.28
C GLY A 231 -2.08 5.33 10.96
N ALA A 232 -1.45 4.20 11.35
CA ALA A 232 -0.10 4.19 11.91
C ALA A 232 0.96 4.67 10.90
N SER A 233 0.69 4.50 9.60
CA SER A 233 1.52 5.01 8.50
C SER A 233 1.16 6.44 8.07
N GLY A 234 0.24 7.11 8.78
CA GLY A 234 -0.22 8.45 8.44
C GLY A 234 -1.09 8.50 7.17
N ILE A 235 -1.69 7.39 6.77
CA ILE A 235 -2.52 7.27 5.58
C ILE A 235 -3.98 7.25 6.01
N PRO A 236 -4.81 8.21 5.56
CA PRO A 236 -6.25 8.18 5.79
C PRO A 236 -6.88 7.02 5.03
N MET A 237 -7.94 6.44 5.62
CA MET A 237 -8.68 5.36 4.99
C MET A 237 -10.18 5.68 4.93
N VAL A 238 -10.85 5.18 3.90
CA VAL A 238 -12.31 5.26 3.78
C VAL A 238 -12.89 3.88 3.50
N ILE A 239 -13.94 3.50 4.24
CA ILE A 239 -14.81 2.37 3.91
C ILE A 239 -16.05 2.92 3.22
N ALA A 240 -16.39 2.40 2.03
CA ALA A 240 -17.55 2.85 1.27
C ALA A 240 -18.19 1.71 0.46
N SER A 241 -19.45 1.90 0.06
CA SER A 241 -20.15 0.94 -0.78
C SER A 241 -19.59 0.91 -2.20
N GLY A 242 -19.02 -0.21 -2.59
CA GLY A 242 -18.59 -0.44 -3.96
C GLY A 242 -19.73 -0.62 -4.97
N ARG A 243 -20.99 -0.67 -4.50
CA ARG A 243 -22.18 -0.74 -5.35
C ARG A 243 -22.68 0.64 -5.80
N ALA A 244 -22.29 1.70 -5.08
CA ALA A 244 -22.72 3.05 -5.39
C ALA A 244 -21.98 3.60 -6.63
N PRO A 245 -22.71 4.07 -7.66
CA PRO A 245 -22.07 4.63 -8.86
C PRO A 245 -21.25 5.88 -8.52
N GLY A 246 -20.09 6.03 -9.15
CA GLY A 246 -19.22 7.20 -8.99
C GLY A 246 -18.74 7.42 -7.56
N ILE A 247 -18.69 6.38 -6.73
CA ILE A 247 -18.36 6.51 -5.30
C ILE A 247 -16.97 7.12 -5.09
N LEU A 248 -15.99 6.76 -5.93
CA LEU A 248 -14.64 7.26 -5.82
C LEU A 248 -14.55 8.76 -6.11
N GLN A 249 -15.25 9.22 -7.15
CA GLN A 249 -15.31 10.64 -7.51
C GLN A 249 -16.00 11.46 -6.41
N ARG A 250 -17.08 10.94 -5.83
CA ARG A 250 -17.81 11.58 -4.72
C ARG A 250 -16.94 11.70 -3.48
N LEU A 251 -16.20 10.64 -3.13
CA LEU A 251 -15.22 10.65 -2.02
C LEU A 251 -14.16 11.74 -2.23
N LEU A 252 -13.56 11.78 -3.43
CA LEU A 252 -12.51 12.75 -3.73
C LEU A 252 -13.02 14.20 -3.85
N LYS A 253 -14.31 14.41 -4.08
CA LYS A 253 -14.96 15.72 -3.95
C LYS A 253 -15.24 16.11 -2.50
N GLY A 254 -14.98 15.22 -1.54
CA GLY A 254 -15.18 15.46 -0.11
C GLY A 254 -16.63 15.29 0.35
N GLU A 255 -17.48 14.62 -0.45
CA GLU A 255 -18.84 14.29 -0.03
C GLU A 255 -18.83 13.38 1.22
N PRO A 256 -19.84 13.50 2.10
CA PRO A 256 -19.94 12.71 3.33
C PRO A 256 -20.44 11.28 3.07
N VAL A 257 -19.83 10.59 2.11
CA VAL A 257 -20.09 9.18 1.78
C VAL A 257 -19.07 8.30 2.49
N GLY A 258 -19.50 7.11 2.90
CA GLY A 258 -18.64 6.18 3.62
C GLY A 258 -18.26 6.62 5.03
N THR A 259 -17.41 5.84 5.68
CA THR A 259 -16.76 6.14 6.97
C THR A 259 -15.32 6.52 6.73
N TYR A 260 -14.92 7.70 7.13
CA TYR A 260 -13.55 8.19 7.07
C TYR A 260 -12.80 7.87 8.36
N PHE A 261 -11.64 7.22 8.24
CA PHE A 261 -10.72 6.95 9.33
C PHE A 261 -9.55 7.93 9.26
N GLN A 262 -9.40 8.72 10.31
CA GLN A 262 -8.36 9.73 10.41
C GLN A 262 -7.01 9.06 10.70
N PRO A 263 -5.92 9.42 10.02
CA PRO A 263 -4.58 8.95 10.39
C PRO A 263 -4.19 9.51 11.76
N ARG A 264 -3.44 8.73 12.55
CA ARG A 264 -3.01 9.14 13.90
C ARG A 264 -2.00 10.29 13.88
N ASP A 265 -1.21 10.35 12.79
CA ASP A 265 -0.12 11.31 12.64
C ASP A 265 0.04 11.74 11.19
N ASP A 266 0.76 12.84 10.98
CA ASP A 266 1.30 13.18 9.67
C ASP A 266 2.24 12.05 9.21
N ARG A 267 2.02 11.57 7.98
CA ARG A 267 2.77 10.48 7.35
C ARG A 267 4.28 10.69 7.40
N LEU A 268 4.72 11.92 7.17
CA LEU A 268 6.13 12.27 7.22
C LEU A 268 6.68 12.15 8.65
N ALA A 269 5.91 12.57 9.65
CA ALA A 269 6.29 12.45 11.06
C ALA A 269 6.33 10.99 11.53
N ALA A 270 5.40 10.14 11.11
CA ALA A 270 5.38 8.71 11.42
C ALA A 270 6.60 7.98 10.83
N ARG A 271 6.92 8.24 9.55
CA ARG A 271 8.10 7.69 8.87
C ARG A 271 9.40 8.16 9.51
N LYS A 272 9.48 9.44 9.82
CA LYS A 272 10.66 10.03 10.47
C LYS A 272 10.89 9.44 11.86
N ARG A 273 9.85 9.26 12.67
CA ARG A 273 9.98 8.59 13.98
C ARG A 273 10.45 7.14 13.85
N TRP A 274 9.93 6.41 12.86
CA TRP A 274 10.38 5.04 12.62
C TRP A 274 11.85 4.97 12.25
N ILE A 275 12.34 5.83 11.34
CA ILE A 275 13.75 5.93 10.95
C ILE A 275 14.62 6.34 12.15
N ALA A 276 14.15 7.28 12.97
CA ALA A 276 14.94 7.81 14.07
C ALA A 276 15.09 6.82 15.24
N PHE A 277 14.02 6.07 15.57
CA PHE A 277 13.92 5.40 16.87
C PHE A 277 13.58 3.91 16.80
N ALA A 278 12.93 3.42 15.76
CA ALA A 278 12.42 2.06 15.72
C ALA A 278 13.44 1.01 15.23
N VAL A 279 14.47 1.44 14.49
CA VAL A 279 15.46 0.52 13.90
C VAL A 279 16.88 1.00 14.24
N PRO A 280 17.73 0.13 14.81
CA PRO A 280 19.14 0.45 14.97
C PRO A 280 19.81 0.59 13.59
N PRO A 281 20.70 1.59 13.40
CA PRO A 281 21.42 1.73 12.13
C PRO A 281 22.38 0.55 11.93
N LEU A 282 22.38 -0.04 10.73
CA LEU A 282 23.24 -1.17 10.35
C LEU A 282 24.61 -0.74 9.82
N GLY A 283 24.76 0.56 9.57
CA GLY A 283 26.03 1.14 9.15
C GLY A 283 26.07 2.64 9.37
N ARG A 284 27.18 3.25 8.99
CA ARG A 284 27.42 4.68 9.14
C ARG A 284 27.94 5.28 7.84
N LEU A 285 27.40 6.42 7.47
CA LEU A 285 27.88 7.26 6.39
C LEU A 285 28.51 8.53 6.98
N THR A 286 29.80 8.72 6.76
CA THR A 286 30.47 9.97 7.10
C THR A 286 30.33 10.95 5.94
N VAL A 287 29.85 12.15 6.22
CA VAL A 287 29.61 13.19 5.22
C VAL A 287 30.49 14.41 5.45
N ASP A 288 30.75 15.18 4.39
CA ASP A 288 31.47 16.42 4.50
C ASP A 288 30.63 17.57 5.11
N ALA A 289 31.28 18.66 5.47
CA ALA A 289 30.62 19.82 6.10
C ALA A 289 29.59 20.49 5.18
N GLY A 290 29.81 20.48 3.86
CA GLY A 290 28.89 21.01 2.87
C GLY A 290 27.61 20.20 2.76
N ALA A 291 27.74 18.88 2.72
CA ALA A 291 26.61 17.95 2.74
C ALA A 291 25.82 18.08 4.04
N LYS A 292 26.48 18.06 5.22
CA LYS A 292 25.79 18.29 6.49
C LYS A 292 24.96 19.58 6.45
N LYS A 293 25.56 20.69 6.07
CA LYS A 293 24.87 21.98 5.98
C LYS A 293 23.69 21.95 5.04
N ALA A 294 23.82 21.29 3.87
CA ALA A 294 22.72 21.14 2.92
C ALA A 294 21.57 20.30 3.48
N LEU A 295 21.89 19.22 4.19
CA LEU A 295 20.90 18.34 4.82
C LEU A 295 20.13 19.02 5.96
N THR A 296 20.86 19.72 6.87
CA THR A 296 20.27 20.30 8.08
C THR A 296 19.58 21.64 7.83
N GLU A 297 20.13 22.51 6.99
CA GLU A 297 19.62 23.88 6.79
C GLU A 297 18.69 23.99 5.58
N ARG A 298 18.92 23.20 4.53
CA ARG A 298 18.17 23.29 3.26
C ARG A 298 17.20 22.13 3.05
N GLY A 299 17.24 21.08 3.89
CA GLY A 299 16.39 19.91 3.78
C GLY A 299 16.54 19.18 2.44
N THR A 300 17.76 19.10 1.89
CA THR A 300 18.02 18.43 0.60
C THR A 300 18.24 16.92 0.79
N SER A 301 18.30 16.17 -0.32
CA SER A 301 18.72 14.76 -0.34
C SER A 301 20.25 14.66 -0.22
N LEU A 302 20.76 13.53 0.31
CA LEU A 302 22.18 13.22 0.31
C LEU A 302 22.60 12.67 -1.06
N LEU A 303 23.57 13.34 -1.68
CA LEU A 303 24.18 12.90 -2.94
C LEU A 303 25.51 12.18 -2.70
N PRO A 304 25.98 11.31 -3.62
CA PRO A 304 27.27 10.63 -3.50
C PRO A 304 28.46 11.59 -3.35
N SER A 305 28.38 12.79 -3.94
CA SER A 305 29.44 13.80 -3.86
C SER A 305 29.73 14.30 -2.44
N GLY A 306 28.72 14.24 -1.54
CA GLY A 306 28.88 14.61 -0.13
C GLY A 306 29.33 13.47 0.78
N LEU A 307 29.52 12.26 0.24
CA LEU A 307 29.89 11.08 0.99
C LEU A 307 31.40 10.94 1.08
N VAL A 308 31.93 10.87 2.32
CA VAL A 308 33.37 10.77 2.60
C VAL A 308 33.78 9.35 2.92
N GLU A 309 32.98 8.63 3.75
CA GLU A 309 33.28 7.28 4.19
C GLU A 309 32.00 6.44 4.36
N VAL A 310 32.13 5.13 4.14
CA VAL A 310 31.05 4.13 4.29
C VAL A 310 31.55 3.01 5.19
N SER A 311 30.95 2.84 6.35
CA SER A 311 31.29 1.78 7.32
C SER A 311 30.04 0.92 7.66
N GLY A 312 30.28 -0.36 7.95
CA GLY A 312 29.24 -1.36 8.17
C GLY A 312 28.83 -2.09 6.88
N GLU A 313 27.97 -3.08 7.04
CA GLU A 313 27.36 -3.84 5.94
C GLU A 313 25.85 -3.66 5.99
N PHE A 314 25.28 -3.17 4.92
CA PHE A 314 23.84 -2.89 4.80
C PHE A 314 23.42 -2.97 3.33
N ARG A 315 22.14 -3.18 3.11
CA ARG A 315 21.50 -3.24 1.79
C ARG A 315 20.72 -1.95 1.50
N ALA A 316 20.38 -1.72 0.26
CA ALA A 316 19.46 -0.67 -0.13
C ALA A 316 18.16 -0.75 0.70
N GLY A 317 17.68 0.42 1.18
CA GLY A 317 16.51 0.57 2.02
C GLY A 317 16.70 0.28 3.51
N GLU A 318 17.90 -0.01 3.98
CA GLU A 318 18.19 -0.14 5.39
C GLU A 318 18.57 1.19 6.04
N VAL A 319 18.39 1.27 7.37
CA VAL A 319 18.71 2.48 8.13
C VAL A 319 20.19 2.56 8.40
N VAL A 320 20.78 3.71 8.08
CA VAL A 320 22.16 4.05 8.44
C VAL A 320 22.22 5.32 9.25
N ALA A 321 23.26 5.44 10.07
CA ALA A 321 23.60 6.69 10.76
C ALA A 321 24.39 7.62 9.83
N LEU A 322 24.13 8.93 9.90
CA LEU A 322 24.94 9.95 9.24
C LEU A 322 25.75 10.68 10.30
N ALA A 323 27.05 10.72 10.10
CA ALA A 323 27.98 11.36 11.03
C ALA A 323 28.90 12.36 10.32
N GLN A 324 29.46 13.28 11.08
CA GLN A 324 30.56 14.13 10.66
C GLN A 324 31.90 13.39 10.77
N LEU A 325 32.96 14.05 10.30
CA LEU A 325 34.34 13.54 10.39
C LEU A 325 34.81 13.34 11.85
N ASP A 326 34.20 14.03 12.79
CA ASP A 326 34.47 13.87 14.23
C ASP A 326 33.73 12.66 14.85
N GLY A 327 32.94 11.93 14.04
CA GLY A 327 32.15 10.77 14.46
C GLY A 327 30.81 11.11 15.11
N GLN A 328 30.46 12.40 15.28
CA GLN A 328 29.18 12.79 15.87
C GLN A 328 28.02 12.46 14.91
N GLU A 329 27.13 11.57 15.33
CA GLU A 329 25.88 11.29 14.62
C GLU A 329 24.95 12.50 14.72
N PHE A 330 24.37 12.91 13.59
CA PHE A 330 23.45 14.05 13.52
C PHE A 330 22.16 13.74 12.76
N ALA A 331 22.12 12.60 12.05
CA ALA A 331 20.95 12.19 11.28
C ALA A 331 20.92 10.69 11.09
N ARG A 332 19.76 10.17 10.69
CA ARG A 332 19.55 8.79 10.22
C ARG A 332 18.76 8.80 8.91
N GLY A 333 18.96 7.79 8.07
CA GLY A 333 18.22 7.69 6.83
C GLY A 333 18.20 6.32 6.22
N LEU A 334 17.24 6.11 5.30
CA LEU A 334 17.15 4.91 4.48
C LEU A 334 17.99 5.11 3.22
N VAL A 335 18.98 4.24 3.01
CA VAL A 335 19.86 4.29 1.84
C VAL A 335 19.20 3.72 0.59
N ASN A 336 19.52 4.28 -0.57
CA ASN A 336 19.06 3.78 -1.86
C ASN A 336 20.01 2.74 -2.49
N TYR A 337 21.21 2.57 -1.94
CA TYR A 337 22.27 1.70 -2.43
C TYR A 337 22.79 0.82 -1.31
N ASP A 338 23.37 -0.34 -1.63
CA ASP A 338 24.08 -1.14 -0.64
C ASP A 338 25.46 -0.55 -0.28
N ALA A 339 26.10 -1.11 0.77
CA ALA A 339 27.36 -0.62 1.27
C ALA A 339 28.50 -0.73 0.21
N GLY A 340 28.52 -1.80 -0.59
CA GLY A 340 29.49 -2.01 -1.65
C GLY A 340 29.35 -0.98 -2.77
N GLU A 341 28.13 -0.74 -3.19
CA GLU A 341 27.80 0.29 -4.20
C GLU A 341 28.16 1.70 -3.72
N LEU A 342 27.82 2.04 -2.46
CA LEU A 342 28.16 3.35 -1.89
C LEU A 342 29.69 3.56 -1.80
N ARG A 343 30.46 2.51 -1.46
CA ARG A 343 31.93 2.59 -1.48
C ARG A 343 32.47 2.89 -2.89
N ARG A 344 31.81 2.40 -3.95
CA ARG A 344 32.20 2.62 -5.36
C ARG A 344 31.85 4.01 -5.86
N ILE A 345 30.68 4.56 -5.45
CA ILE A 345 30.22 5.88 -5.91
C ILE A 345 30.56 7.03 -4.94
N ARG A 346 31.23 6.76 -3.84
CA ARG A 346 31.66 7.74 -2.85
C ARG A 346 32.40 8.89 -3.49
N GLY A 347 31.97 10.14 -3.23
CA GLY A 347 32.55 11.35 -3.79
C GLY A 347 32.28 11.58 -5.28
N ALA A 348 31.57 10.67 -5.94
CA ALA A 348 31.26 10.80 -7.37
C ALA A 348 30.19 11.85 -7.63
N LYS A 349 30.22 12.44 -8.82
CA LYS A 349 29.10 13.27 -9.30
C LYS A 349 27.96 12.34 -9.78
N THR A 350 26.73 12.80 -9.65
CA THR A 350 25.53 12.03 -10.06
C THR A 350 25.63 11.44 -11.47
N LYS A 351 26.17 12.19 -12.44
CA LYS A 351 26.38 11.73 -13.82
C LYS A 351 27.37 10.57 -13.98
N ASP A 352 28.18 10.30 -12.98
CA ASP A 352 29.22 9.27 -13.01
C ASP A 352 28.76 7.96 -12.33
N ILE A 353 27.56 7.92 -11.72
CA ILE A 353 27.03 6.76 -11.01
C ILE A 353 26.91 5.57 -11.97
N GLU A 354 26.29 5.77 -13.14
CA GLU A 354 26.09 4.70 -14.12
C GLU A 354 27.42 4.06 -14.56
N ARG A 355 28.43 4.89 -14.81
CA ARG A 355 29.78 4.41 -15.15
C ARG A 355 30.42 3.59 -14.01
N ALA A 356 30.18 4.00 -12.76
CA ALA A 356 30.76 3.32 -11.60
C ALA A 356 30.05 2.02 -11.26
N LEU A 357 28.72 1.95 -11.38
CA LEU A 357 27.93 0.79 -11.00
C LEU A 357 27.65 -0.18 -12.15
N GLY A 358 27.64 0.30 -13.41
CA GLY A 358 27.26 -0.48 -14.58
C GLY A 358 25.75 -0.43 -14.89
N TYR A 359 24.99 0.32 -14.12
CA TYR A 359 23.57 0.57 -14.34
C TYR A 359 23.19 1.98 -13.83
N LYS A 360 22.09 2.52 -14.35
CA LYS A 360 21.58 3.80 -13.90
C LYS A 360 20.67 3.60 -12.68
N GLY A 361 21.19 3.98 -11.50
CA GLY A 361 20.41 4.04 -10.27
C GLY A 361 19.70 5.39 -10.09
N VAL A 362 19.18 5.62 -8.88
CA VAL A 362 18.69 6.95 -8.46
C VAL A 362 19.85 7.90 -8.17
N ASP A 363 19.61 9.19 -8.23
CA ASP A 363 20.65 10.20 -8.07
C ASP A 363 21.12 10.35 -6.61
N GLU A 364 20.24 10.03 -5.66
CA GLU A 364 20.47 10.26 -4.24
C GLU A 364 20.92 9.00 -3.50
N VAL A 365 21.86 9.15 -2.59
CA VAL A 365 22.22 8.15 -1.57
C VAL A 365 21.07 7.96 -0.58
N ILE A 366 20.49 9.07 -0.13
CA ILE A 366 19.32 9.11 0.75
C ILE A 366 18.42 10.26 0.29
N HIS A 367 17.17 9.95 -0.04
CA HIS A 367 16.18 10.98 -0.35
C HIS A 367 15.78 11.76 0.92
N ARG A 368 15.52 13.06 0.80
CA ARG A 368 15.15 13.95 1.93
C ARG A 368 13.96 13.44 2.76
N ASP A 369 13.00 12.80 2.12
CA ASP A 369 11.81 12.26 2.82
C ASP A 369 12.14 10.98 3.62
N ASN A 370 13.30 10.39 3.35
CA ASN A 370 13.86 9.21 4.02
C ASN A 370 14.96 9.56 5.02
N LEU A 371 15.13 10.84 5.34
CA LEU A 371 16.18 11.35 6.20
C LEU A 371 15.58 12.10 7.40
N VAL A 372 16.13 11.85 8.57
CA VAL A 372 15.74 12.47 9.85
C VAL A 372 16.97 13.12 10.46
N ILE A 373 16.87 14.37 10.81
CA ILE A 373 17.86 15.08 11.64
C ILE A 373 17.50 14.77 13.10
N LEU A 374 18.49 14.39 13.90
CA LEU A 374 18.35 14.00 15.32
C LEU A 374 18.39 15.22 16.25
#